data_9c5fd881ca877cb5ea097dcbb6b0ebdb
#
_entry.id   9c5fd881ca877cb5ea097dcbb6b0ebdb
#
_cell.length_a   1.000
_cell.length_b   1.000
_cell.length_c   1.000
_cell.angle_alpha   90.00
_cell.angle_beta   90.00
_cell.angle_gamma   90.00
#
_symmetry.space_group_name_H-M   'P 1'
#
loop_
_entity.id
_entity.type
_entity.pdbx_description
1 polymer ?
#
loop_
_entity_poly.entity_id
_entity_poly.type
_entity_poly.pdbx_seq_one_letter_code
_entity_poly.pdbx_strand_id
1 'polypeptide(L)'
;MNDTQTMRYITANEGEVLKPYKDSLGYWTIGIGHRIFGEVPQKWKEGIGTQEMFNLFFQDYKSALMTAQNIFPDLEDYPEDAQMVLVDMCFQMGNKVKRFEKMREAIDVGDWNLAAWEIIDSQYLLETPVRARNNALILKRLV
;
A
#
# COMPACT_ATOMS: atom_id res chain seq x y z
N MET A 1 2.77 8.68 13.92
CA MET A 1 3.18 7.69 12.88
C MET A 1 4.52 8.07 12.31
N ASN A 2 5.33 7.09 11.95
CA ASN A 2 6.63 7.34 11.32
C ASN A 2 6.49 7.38 9.79
N ASP A 3 6.24 8.58 9.25
CA ASP A 3 6.05 8.75 7.79
C ASP A 3 7.27 8.33 6.97
N THR A 4 8.48 8.64 7.45
CA THR A 4 9.71 8.28 6.74
C THR A 4 9.84 6.76 6.60
N GLN A 5 9.62 6.02 7.68
CA GLN A 5 9.66 4.55 7.65
C GLN A 5 8.59 3.99 6.72
N THR A 6 7.37 4.52 6.79
CA THR A 6 6.25 4.08 5.96
C THR A 6 6.54 4.34 4.48
N MET A 7 7.04 5.54 4.14
CA MET A 7 7.39 5.87 2.75
C MET A 7 8.50 4.97 2.21
N ARG A 8 9.52 4.67 3.02
CA ARG A 8 10.59 3.74 2.61
C ARG A 8 10.07 2.33 2.38
N TYR A 9 9.17 1.87 3.23
CA TYR A 9 8.56 0.55 3.11
C TYR A 9 7.75 0.45 1.81
N ILE A 10 6.91 1.44 1.52
CA ILE A 10 6.11 1.48 0.29
C ILE A 10 7.02 1.53 -0.94
N THR A 11 8.06 2.37 -0.92
CA THR A 11 9.01 2.49 -2.02
C THR A 11 9.71 1.16 -2.30
N ALA A 12 10.11 0.43 -1.25
CA ALA A 12 10.72 -0.88 -1.39
C ALA A 12 9.76 -1.90 -2.04
N ASN A 13 8.46 -1.82 -1.69
CA ASN A 13 7.45 -2.69 -2.28
C ASN A 13 7.12 -2.34 -3.72
N GLU A 14 7.06 -1.04 -4.05
CA GLU A 14 6.63 -0.57 -5.37
C GLU A 14 7.77 -0.49 -6.39
N GLY A 15 8.99 -0.21 -5.93
CA GLY A 15 10.13 0.06 -6.81
C GLY A 15 10.09 1.47 -7.39
N GLU A 16 11.14 1.84 -8.09
CA GLU A 16 11.32 3.16 -8.72
C GLU A 16 11.62 2.97 -10.19
N VAL A 17 10.68 3.33 -11.07
CA VAL A 17 10.82 3.14 -12.52
C VAL A 17 10.45 4.43 -13.24
N LEU A 18 11.38 5.03 -13.96
CA LEU A 18 11.18 6.32 -14.61
C LEU A 18 10.40 6.25 -15.93
N LYS A 19 10.25 5.05 -16.50
CA LYS A 19 9.50 4.86 -17.76
C LYS A 19 8.22 4.09 -17.50
N PRO A 20 7.16 4.30 -18.30
CA PRO A 20 5.94 3.54 -18.15
C PRO A 20 6.17 2.04 -18.28
N TYR A 21 5.54 1.26 -17.42
CA TYR A 21 5.59 -0.19 -17.45
C TYR A 21 4.26 -0.77 -16.99
N LYS A 22 4.01 -2.02 -17.33
CA LYS A 22 2.85 -2.73 -16.81
C LYS A 22 3.22 -3.48 -15.54
N ASP A 23 2.42 -3.31 -14.49
CA ASP A 23 2.62 -4.04 -13.24
C ASP A 23 2.21 -5.52 -13.38
N SER A 24 2.32 -6.29 -12.30
CA SER A 24 2.00 -7.73 -12.31
C SER A 24 0.55 -8.03 -12.66
N LEU A 25 -0.36 -7.06 -12.52
CA LEU A 25 -1.78 -7.20 -12.84
C LEU A 25 -2.12 -6.62 -14.22
N GLY A 26 -1.12 -6.11 -14.96
CA GLY A 26 -1.31 -5.59 -16.30
C GLY A 26 -1.70 -4.11 -16.39
N TYR A 27 -1.60 -3.36 -15.29
CA TYR A 27 -1.91 -1.93 -15.29
C TYR A 27 -0.68 -1.09 -15.61
N TRP A 28 -0.86 -0.08 -16.49
CA TRP A 28 0.21 0.89 -16.75
C TRP A 28 0.56 1.65 -15.48
N THR A 29 1.85 1.74 -15.21
CA THR A 29 2.41 2.29 -13.98
C THR A 29 3.66 3.09 -14.28
N ILE A 30 4.00 4.08 -13.47
CA ILE A 30 5.24 4.87 -13.60
C ILE A 30 5.70 5.33 -12.22
N GLY A 31 6.99 5.59 -12.09
CA GLY A 31 7.56 6.13 -10.85
C GLY A 31 7.55 5.11 -9.72
N ILE A 32 7.01 5.50 -8.57
CA ILE A 32 6.90 4.65 -7.39
C ILE A 32 5.45 4.16 -7.30
N GLY A 33 5.11 3.18 -8.13
CA GLY A 33 3.78 2.58 -8.11
C GLY A 33 2.63 3.50 -8.51
N HIS A 34 2.91 4.59 -9.25
CA HIS A 34 1.84 5.49 -9.69
C HIS A 34 1.07 4.86 -10.85
N ARG A 35 -0.19 4.50 -10.60
CA ARG A 35 -1.05 3.90 -11.62
C ARG A 35 -1.53 4.95 -12.61
N ILE A 36 -1.41 4.63 -13.90
CA ILE A 36 -1.91 5.45 -14.99
C ILE A 36 -3.26 4.87 -15.42
N PHE A 37 -4.33 5.66 -15.29
CA PHE A 37 -5.66 5.25 -15.73
C PHE A 37 -5.84 5.60 -17.22
N GLY A 38 -6.21 4.59 -18.02
CA GLY A 38 -6.35 4.75 -19.45
C GLY A 38 -5.01 4.70 -20.19
N GLU A 39 -4.86 5.54 -21.20
CA GLU A 39 -3.64 5.59 -22.00
C GLU A 39 -2.52 6.34 -21.31
N VAL A 40 -1.26 5.95 -21.57
CA VAL A 40 -0.10 6.67 -21.10
C VAL A 40 -0.08 8.07 -21.74
N PRO A 41 -0.06 9.16 -20.93
CA PRO A 41 0.03 10.51 -21.48
C PRO A 41 1.28 10.67 -22.36
N GLN A 42 1.15 11.43 -23.43
CA GLN A 42 2.26 11.66 -24.36
C GLN A 42 3.50 12.19 -23.64
N LYS A 43 3.31 13.09 -22.68
CA LYS A 43 4.40 13.69 -21.88
C LYS A 43 5.19 12.66 -21.05
N TRP A 44 4.64 11.47 -20.79
CA TRP A 44 5.27 10.43 -19.99
C TRP A 44 5.82 9.26 -20.80
N LYS A 45 5.55 9.21 -22.10
CA LYS A 45 5.94 8.06 -22.94
C LYS A 45 7.45 7.79 -22.94
N GLU A 46 8.26 8.85 -22.90
CA GLU A 46 9.73 8.74 -22.85
C GLU A 46 10.26 8.71 -21.39
N GLY A 47 9.37 8.78 -20.42
CA GLY A 47 9.72 8.75 -19.01
C GLY A 47 9.51 10.08 -18.30
N ILE A 48 9.85 10.08 -17.02
CA ILE A 48 9.77 11.24 -16.13
C ILE A 48 11.09 11.43 -15.42
N GLY A 49 11.33 12.65 -14.92
CA GLY A 49 12.48 12.91 -14.07
C GLY A 49 12.24 12.45 -12.62
N THR A 50 13.32 12.41 -11.86
CA THR A 50 13.30 11.98 -10.46
C THR A 50 12.38 12.88 -9.61
N GLN A 51 12.42 14.21 -9.86
CA GLN A 51 11.59 15.13 -9.10
C GLN A 51 10.10 14.88 -9.34
N GLU A 52 9.70 14.65 -10.59
CA GLU A 52 8.30 14.36 -10.91
C GLU A 52 7.88 13.01 -10.29
N MET A 53 8.76 12.02 -10.30
CA MET A 53 8.52 10.73 -9.65
C MET A 53 8.18 10.93 -8.16
N PHE A 54 8.98 11.72 -7.44
CA PHE A 54 8.72 11.99 -6.03
C PHE A 54 7.46 12.82 -5.82
N ASN A 55 7.17 13.79 -6.70
CA ASN A 55 5.95 14.58 -6.59
C ASN A 55 4.70 13.70 -6.72
N LEU A 56 4.69 12.78 -7.68
CA LEU A 56 3.61 11.79 -7.84
C LEU A 56 3.49 10.90 -6.60
N PHE A 57 4.62 10.43 -6.09
CA PHE A 57 4.65 9.58 -4.91
C PHE A 57 4.07 10.28 -3.69
N PHE A 58 4.45 11.53 -3.43
CA PHE A 58 3.94 12.26 -2.28
C PHE A 58 2.44 12.50 -2.36
N GLN A 59 1.91 12.77 -3.55
CA GLN A 59 0.47 12.88 -3.75
C GLN A 59 -0.24 11.56 -3.46
N ASP A 60 0.31 10.46 -3.99
CA ASP A 60 -0.27 9.13 -3.79
C ASP A 60 -0.17 8.70 -2.33
N TYR A 61 0.92 9.02 -1.65
CA TYR A 61 1.09 8.74 -0.23
C TYR A 61 0.04 9.48 0.62
N LYS A 62 -0.19 10.76 0.35
CA LYS A 62 -1.22 11.53 1.04
C LYS A 62 -2.59 10.91 0.87
N SER A 63 -2.91 10.50 -0.36
CA SER A 63 -4.19 9.85 -0.65
C SER A 63 -4.32 8.52 0.11
N ALA A 64 -3.25 7.73 0.15
CA ALA A 64 -3.23 6.47 0.87
C ALA A 64 -3.42 6.67 2.37
N LEU A 65 -2.75 7.67 2.93
CA LEU A 65 -2.87 8.01 4.36
C LEU A 65 -4.30 8.43 4.70
N MET A 66 -4.92 9.30 3.89
CA MET A 66 -6.31 9.71 4.08
C MET A 66 -7.27 8.52 3.99
N THR A 67 -7.06 7.65 3.02
CA THR A 67 -7.86 6.43 2.87
C THR A 67 -7.73 5.54 4.11
N ALA A 68 -6.50 5.33 4.59
CA ALA A 68 -6.27 4.53 5.79
C ALA A 68 -6.95 5.14 7.03
N GLN A 69 -6.88 6.45 7.20
CA GLN A 69 -7.53 7.15 8.31
C GLN A 69 -9.06 7.02 8.25
N ASN A 70 -9.63 7.03 7.05
CA ASN A 70 -11.07 6.86 6.87
C ASN A 70 -11.52 5.42 7.15
N ILE A 71 -10.76 4.44 6.73
CA ILE A 71 -11.11 3.02 6.95
C ILE A 71 -10.84 2.62 8.40
N PHE A 72 -9.77 3.14 9.00
CA PHE A 72 -9.34 2.85 10.36
C PHE A 72 -9.29 4.14 11.18
N PRO A 73 -10.42 4.57 11.75
CA PRO A 73 -10.46 5.86 12.48
C PRO A 73 -9.48 5.95 13.65
N ASP A 74 -9.13 4.81 14.24
CA ASP A 74 -8.19 4.74 15.37
C ASP A 74 -6.75 4.46 14.93
N LEU A 75 -6.43 4.68 13.65
CA LEU A 75 -5.14 4.35 13.07
C LEU A 75 -3.95 4.84 13.91
N GLU A 76 -4.02 6.09 14.38
CA GLU A 76 -2.92 6.68 15.14
C GLU A 76 -2.67 6.02 16.50
N ASP A 77 -3.66 5.31 17.03
CA ASP A 77 -3.55 4.59 18.31
C ASP A 77 -2.94 3.20 18.14
N TYR A 78 -2.81 2.72 16.92
CA TYR A 78 -2.22 1.40 16.65
C TYR A 78 -0.70 1.44 16.75
N PRO A 79 -0.04 0.29 16.98
CA PRO A 79 1.42 0.22 16.88
C PRO A 79 1.93 0.77 15.55
N GLU A 80 3.08 1.43 15.55
CA GLU A 80 3.62 2.07 14.34
C GLU A 80 3.77 1.09 13.16
N ASP A 81 4.19 -0.14 13.41
CA ASP A 81 4.33 -1.14 12.37
C ASP A 81 2.97 -1.52 11.75
N ALA A 82 1.92 -1.56 12.56
CA ALA A 82 0.56 -1.78 12.06
C ALA A 82 0.09 -0.62 11.18
N GLN A 83 0.35 0.61 11.59
CA GLN A 83 0.04 1.80 10.79
C GLN A 83 0.74 1.72 9.43
N MET A 84 2.01 1.36 9.42
CA MET A 84 2.80 1.22 8.20
C MET A 84 2.18 0.19 7.24
N VAL A 85 1.81 -0.98 7.73
CA VAL A 85 1.17 -2.03 6.93
C VAL A 85 -0.16 -1.56 6.33
N LEU A 86 -1.00 -0.91 7.14
CA LEU A 86 -2.32 -0.47 6.69
C LEU A 86 -2.22 0.64 5.65
N VAL A 87 -1.29 1.58 5.82
CA VAL A 87 -1.05 2.62 4.81
C VAL A 87 -0.49 2.01 3.52
N ASP A 88 0.42 1.04 3.63
CA ASP A 88 0.95 0.32 2.46
C ASP A 88 -0.17 -0.38 1.68
N MET A 89 -1.08 -1.07 2.37
CA MET A 89 -2.22 -1.72 1.74
C MET A 89 -3.12 -0.70 1.04
N CYS A 90 -3.38 0.45 1.67
CA CYS A 90 -4.19 1.52 1.06
C CYS A 90 -3.48 2.18 -0.12
N PHE A 91 -2.16 2.29 -0.10
CA PHE A 91 -1.39 2.77 -1.24
C PHE A 91 -1.58 1.84 -2.44
N GLN A 92 -1.51 0.54 -2.21
CA GLN A 92 -1.64 -0.46 -3.27
C GLN A 92 -3.08 -0.62 -3.77
N MET A 93 -4.06 -0.66 -2.87
CA MET A 93 -5.42 -1.10 -3.19
C MET A 93 -6.49 -0.02 -2.99
N GLY A 94 -6.14 1.10 -2.36
CA GLY A 94 -7.10 2.16 -2.09
C GLY A 94 -8.27 1.67 -1.23
N ASN A 95 -9.48 2.09 -1.58
CA ASN A 95 -10.69 1.75 -0.83
C ASN A 95 -11.04 0.26 -0.84
N LYS A 96 -10.40 -0.54 -1.69
CA LYS A 96 -10.61 -2.00 -1.67
C LYS A 96 -10.21 -2.64 -0.35
N VAL A 97 -9.37 -1.96 0.45
CA VAL A 97 -9.00 -2.44 1.80
C VAL A 97 -10.24 -2.58 2.69
N LYS A 98 -11.31 -1.83 2.45
CA LYS A 98 -12.59 -2.00 3.16
C LYS A 98 -13.17 -3.40 3.04
N ARG A 99 -12.85 -4.12 1.97
CA ARG A 99 -13.37 -5.48 1.71
C ARG A 99 -12.76 -6.54 2.61
N PHE A 100 -11.69 -6.21 3.35
CA PHE A 100 -11.04 -7.11 4.30
C PHE A 100 -11.80 -7.05 5.64
N GLU A 101 -13.07 -7.44 5.63
CA GLU A 101 -13.97 -7.28 6.78
C GLU A 101 -13.48 -8.03 8.02
N LYS A 102 -13.06 -9.29 7.87
CA LYS A 102 -12.56 -10.10 8.98
C LYS A 102 -11.24 -9.57 9.55
N MET A 103 -10.37 -9.07 8.67
CA MET A 103 -9.14 -8.40 9.11
C MET A 103 -9.49 -7.16 9.95
N ARG A 104 -10.42 -6.36 9.49
CA ARG A 104 -10.85 -5.14 10.19
C ARG A 104 -11.47 -5.47 11.55
N GLU A 105 -12.30 -6.50 11.62
CA GLU A 105 -12.88 -6.97 12.89
C GLU A 105 -11.79 -7.41 13.87
N ALA A 106 -10.77 -8.11 13.40
CA ALA A 106 -9.63 -8.52 14.22
C ALA A 106 -8.86 -7.32 14.74
N ILE A 107 -8.63 -6.32 13.88
CA ILE A 107 -7.94 -5.07 14.25
C ILE A 107 -8.74 -4.31 15.32
N ASP A 108 -10.06 -4.25 15.19
CA ASP A 108 -10.92 -3.53 16.14
C ASP A 108 -10.80 -4.07 17.56
N VAL A 109 -10.52 -5.37 17.71
CA VAL A 109 -10.32 -5.99 19.03
C VAL A 109 -8.84 -6.16 19.39
N GLY A 110 -7.94 -5.61 18.60
CA GLY A 110 -6.50 -5.68 18.85
C GLY A 110 -5.87 -7.05 18.62
N ASP A 111 -6.52 -7.91 17.87
CA ASP A 111 -6.00 -9.25 17.55
C ASP A 111 -5.17 -9.20 16.26
N TRP A 112 -3.94 -8.76 16.40
CA TRP A 112 -3.02 -8.61 15.26
C TRP A 112 -2.64 -9.94 14.63
N ASN A 113 -2.56 -10.99 15.42
CA ASN A 113 -2.28 -12.34 14.92
C ASN A 113 -3.40 -12.82 13.99
N LEU A 114 -4.66 -12.64 14.40
CA LEU A 114 -5.80 -13.00 13.55
C LEU A 114 -5.86 -12.11 12.31
N ALA A 115 -5.60 -10.81 12.45
CA ALA A 115 -5.53 -9.89 11.31
C ALA A 115 -4.49 -10.38 10.28
N ALA A 116 -3.33 -10.85 10.73
CA ALA A 116 -2.29 -11.41 9.86
C ALA A 116 -2.80 -12.63 9.08
N TRP A 117 -3.50 -13.55 9.74
CA TRP A 117 -4.06 -14.73 9.10
C TRP A 117 -5.14 -14.37 8.07
N GLU A 118 -5.94 -13.34 8.33
CA GLU A 118 -6.95 -12.89 7.37
C GLU A 118 -6.32 -12.29 6.10
N ILE A 119 -5.12 -11.70 6.20
CA ILE A 119 -4.36 -11.28 5.02
C ILE A 119 -3.90 -12.50 4.21
N ILE A 120 -3.40 -13.53 4.87
CA ILE A 120 -2.95 -14.77 4.22
C ILE A 120 -4.13 -15.50 3.56
N ASP A 121 -5.30 -15.50 4.19
CA ASP A 121 -6.51 -16.13 3.67
C ASP A 121 -7.32 -15.15 2.81
N SER A 122 -6.67 -14.59 1.78
CA SER A 122 -7.30 -13.58 0.93
C SER A 122 -6.80 -13.64 -0.51
N GLN A 123 -7.56 -13.02 -1.42
CA GLN A 123 -7.18 -12.87 -2.82
C GLN A 123 -5.88 -12.06 -2.97
N TYR A 124 -5.61 -11.17 -2.03
CA TYR A 124 -4.39 -10.38 -1.96
C TYR A 124 -3.13 -11.25 -1.98
N LEU A 125 -3.13 -12.38 -1.23
CA LEU A 125 -2.01 -13.30 -1.24
C LEU A 125 -1.76 -13.90 -2.64
N LEU A 126 -2.84 -14.17 -3.38
CA LEU A 126 -2.74 -14.74 -4.73
C LEU A 126 -2.21 -13.75 -5.74
N GLU A 127 -2.58 -12.47 -5.62
CA GLU A 127 -2.20 -11.42 -6.57
C GLU A 127 -0.77 -10.90 -6.34
N THR A 128 -0.39 -10.63 -5.09
CA THR A 128 0.94 -10.13 -4.73
C THR A 128 1.45 -10.87 -3.49
N PRO A 129 1.90 -12.13 -3.66
CA PRO A 129 2.18 -13.01 -2.52
C PRO A 129 3.31 -12.52 -1.61
N VAL A 130 4.39 -11.97 -2.17
CA VAL A 130 5.52 -11.51 -1.35
C VAL A 130 5.11 -10.34 -0.47
N ARG A 131 4.43 -9.35 -1.04
CA ARG A 131 3.98 -8.17 -0.31
C ARG A 131 2.94 -8.53 0.76
N ALA A 132 1.99 -9.38 0.41
CA ALA A 132 0.98 -9.87 1.35
C ALA A 132 1.60 -10.61 2.52
N ARG A 133 2.56 -11.51 2.26
CA ARG A 133 3.27 -12.25 3.32
C ARG A 133 4.08 -11.31 4.22
N ASN A 134 4.76 -10.34 3.65
CA ASN A 134 5.53 -9.37 4.43
C ASN A 134 4.62 -8.57 5.35
N ASN A 135 3.49 -8.08 4.84
CA ASN A 135 2.51 -7.35 5.63
C ASN A 135 1.94 -8.23 6.76
N ALA A 136 1.58 -9.47 6.46
CA ALA A 136 1.08 -10.41 7.45
C ALA A 136 2.12 -10.71 8.54
N LEU A 137 3.38 -10.92 8.15
CA LEU A 137 4.46 -11.18 9.11
C LEU A 137 4.67 -10.03 10.08
N ILE A 138 4.61 -8.79 9.58
CA ILE A 138 4.76 -7.61 10.42
C ILE A 138 3.65 -7.57 11.47
N LEU A 139 2.39 -7.76 11.05
CA LEU A 139 1.26 -7.78 11.98
C LEU A 139 1.36 -8.94 12.98
N LYS A 140 1.79 -10.11 12.53
CA LYS A 140 1.90 -11.29 13.39
C LYS A 140 2.89 -11.11 14.54
N ARG A 141 3.89 -10.25 14.36
CA ARG A 141 4.91 -9.97 15.38
C ARG A 141 4.44 -8.98 16.44
N LEU A 142 3.31 -8.33 16.23
CA LEU A 142 2.76 -7.38 17.19
C LEU A 142 2.13 -8.14 18.36
N VAL A 143 2.33 -7.61 19.55
CA VAL A 143 1.89 -8.25 20.79
C VAL A 143 0.69 -7.49 21.37
#